data_2607274535259043f1490efd02188ec6
#
_entry.id   2607274535259043f1490efd02188ec6
#
_cell.length_a   1.000
_cell.length_b   1.000
_cell.length_c   1.000
_cell.angle_alpha   90.00
_cell.angle_beta   90.00
_cell.angle_gamma   90.00
#
_symmetry.space_group_name_H-M   'P 1'
#
loop_
_entity.id
_entity.type
_entity.pdbx_description
1 polymer ?
#
loop_
_entity_poly.entity_id
_entity_poly.type
_entity_poly.pdbx_seq_one_letter_code
_entity_poly.pdbx_strand_id
1 'polypeptide(L)'
;MIVTAIIHLKIKEEVKNKSKYMIAKQLIEPKSIVVVGGSDDIHKPGGTVLRNLQDGNFKGSLYVVNPKMDEVQGIKAYRDVKDLPEVDCAILAIAAKFCPSTVEVLAKQKNTKAFIILSAGFHEENEEGAKLERQIVETINSVGGSLIGPNCIGVLTNHYSGVFTSPIPELNPQGVDLISGSGATALFIMDSGMQKGIKFNSMYSVGNSAQLGVE
;
A
#
# COMPACT_ATOMS: atom_id res chain seq x y z
N MET A 1 -22.49 3.77 40.81
CA MET A 1 -21.25 2.96 40.75
C MET A 1 -21.20 1.96 39.57
N ILE A 2 -22.30 1.29 39.20
CA ILE A 2 -22.33 0.28 38.12
C ILE A 2 -22.16 0.92 36.72
N VAL A 3 -22.76 2.09 36.46
CA VAL A 3 -22.68 2.75 35.14
C VAL A 3 -21.25 3.20 34.81
N THR A 4 -20.52 3.72 35.81
CA THR A 4 -19.13 4.16 35.64
C THR A 4 -18.17 2.99 35.34
N ALA A 5 -18.42 1.81 35.92
CA ALA A 5 -17.62 0.61 35.66
C ALA A 5 -17.86 0.06 34.24
N ILE A 6 -19.08 0.10 33.72
CA ILE A 6 -19.42 -0.35 32.36
C ILE A 6 -18.80 0.57 31.30
N ILE A 7 -18.82 1.89 31.54
CA ILE A 7 -18.17 2.86 30.64
C ILE A 7 -16.64 2.65 30.66
N HIS A 8 -16.04 2.40 31.81
CA HIS A 8 -14.59 2.15 31.92
C HIS A 8 -14.16 0.83 31.26
N LEU A 9 -14.99 -0.21 31.33
CA LEU A 9 -14.77 -1.49 30.64
C LEU A 9 -14.90 -1.34 29.11
N LYS A 10 -15.94 -0.65 28.61
CA LYS A 10 -16.08 -0.36 27.18
C LYS A 10 -14.94 0.49 26.63
N ILE A 11 -14.52 1.53 27.34
CA ILE A 11 -13.36 2.34 26.92
C ILE A 11 -12.08 1.51 26.94
N LYS A 12 -11.87 0.62 27.91
CA LYS A 12 -10.71 -0.28 27.93
C LYS A 12 -10.73 -1.32 26.82
N GLU A 13 -11.90 -1.84 26.43
CA GLU A 13 -12.04 -2.75 25.28
C GLU A 13 -11.85 -2.00 23.94
N GLU A 14 -12.39 -0.80 23.79
CA GLU A 14 -12.16 0.03 22.61
C GLU A 14 -10.70 0.46 22.47
N VAL A 15 -10.05 0.84 23.57
CA VAL A 15 -8.62 1.16 23.60
C VAL A 15 -7.76 -0.09 23.36
N LYS A 16 -8.15 -1.27 23.88
CA LYS A 16 -7.48 -2.54 23.59
C LYS A 16 -7.64 -2.96 22.13
N ASN A 17 -8.81 -2.73 21.52
CA ASN A 17 -9.03 -2.97 20.10
C ASN A 17 -8.30 -1.95 19.21
N LYS A 18 -8.20 -0.67 19.59
CA LYS A 18 -7.38 0.34 18.88
C LYS A 18 -5.87 0.06 18.99
N SER A 19 -5.41 -0.60 20.05
CA SER A 19 -4.03 -1.06 20.22
C SER A 19 -3.67 -2.26 19.31
N LYS A 20 -4.64 -2.85 18.61
CA LYS A 20 -4.45 -4.10 17.86
C LYS A 20 -3.77 -3.90 16.50
N TYR A 21 -3.71 -2.67 15.99
CA TYR A 21 -3.10 -2.36 14.70
C TYR A 21 -2.02 -1.30 14.86
N MET A 22 -0.83 -1.71 15.30
CA MET A 22 0.35 -0.87 15.10
C MET A 22 0.69 -0.90 13.60
N ILE A 23 0.75 0.28 12.97
CA ILE A 23 1.19 0.40 11.59
C ILE A 23 2.63 -0.12 11.49
N ALA A 24 2.87 -1.08 10.63
CA ALA A 24 4.20 -1.62 10.41
C ALA A 24 5.14 -0.50 9.93
N LYS A 25 6.31 -0.37 10.59
CA LYS A 25 7.31 0.66 10.22
C LYS A 25 7.68 0.58 8.74
N GLN A 26 7.68 -0.62 8.17
CA GLN A 26 7.98 -0.88 6.76
C GLN A 26 6.99 -0.24 5.80
N LEU A 27 5.78 0.14 6.26
CA LEU A 27 4.83 0.89 5.43
C LEU A 27 5.25 2.37 5.29
N ILE A 28 5.87 2.93 6.32
CA ILE A 28 6.29 4.34 6.35
C ILE A 28 7.69 4.49 5.74
N GLU A 29 8.62 3.65 6.15
CA GLU A 29 10.05 3.74 5.82
C GLU A 29 10.60 2.35 5.45
N PRO A 30 10.22 1.79 4.28
CA PRO A 30 10.75 0.51 3.82
C PRO A 30 12.22 0.64 3.40
N LYS A 31 13.02 -0.39 3.69
CA LYS A 31 14.39 -0.52 3.18
C LYS A 31 14.43 -1.25 1.83
N SER A 32 13.39 -1.98 1.51
CA SER A 32 13.22 -2.68 0.24
C SER A 32 11.76 -2.68 -0.20
N ILE A 33 11.53 -2.51 -1.50
CA ILE A 33 10.20 -2.53 -2.12
C ILE A 33 10.22 -3.50 -3.28
N VAL A 34 9.18 -4.30 -3.43
CA VAL A 34 8.90 -5.07 -4.64
C VAL A 34 7.63 -4.56 -5.33
N VAL A 35 7.69 -4.36 -6.65
CA VAL A 35 6.52 -4.15 -7.50
C VAL A 35 6.15 -5.47 -8.14
N VAL A 36 5.04 -6.07 -7.72
CA VAL A 36 4.50 -7.30 -8.33
C VAL A 36 3.55 -6.91 -9.45
N GLY A 37 3.88 -7.33 -10.67
CA GLY A 37 3.19 -6.89 -11.88
C GLY A 37 3.79 -5.62 -12.48
N GLY A 38 5.07 -5.34 -12.20
CA GLY A 38 5.81 -4.26 -12.87
C GLY A 38 5.82 -4.43 -14.39
N SER A 39 5.84 -3.34 -15.14
CA SER A 39 5.73 -3.29 -16.60
C SER A 39 6.62 -2.21 -17.19
N ASP A 40 7.11 -2.42 -18.43
CA ASP A 40 7.75 -1.36 -19.22
C ASP A 40 6.74 -0.31 -19.72
N ASP A 41 5.47 -0.71 -19.82
CA ASP A 41 4.39 0.21 -20.18
C ASP A 41 4.05 1.11 -18.98
N ILE A 42 4.57 2.34 -19.04
CA ILE A 42 4.37 3.37 -18.00
C ILE A 42 2.95 3.91 -17.91
N HIS A 43 2.04 3.52 -18.80
CA HIS A 43 0.61 3.85 -18.73
C HIS A 43 -0.19 2.82 -17.92
N LYS A 44 0.42 1.69 -17.56
CA LYS A 44 -0.16 0.70 -16.66
C LYS A 44 0.23 0.96 -15.22
N PRO A 45 -0.64 0.70 -14.23
CA PRO A 45 -0.34 0.96 -12.82
C PRO A 45 1.00 0.41 -12.35
N GLY A 46 1.34 -0.85 -12.70
CA GLY A 46 2.62 -1.46 -12.35
C GLY A 46 3.83 -0.82 -13.03
N GLY A 47 3.66 -0.27 -14.23
CA GLY A 47 4.73 0.47 -14.92
C GLY A 47 4.90 1.87 -14.36
N THR A 48 3.79 2.58 -14.12
CA THR A 48 3.82 3.94 -13.55
C THR A 48 4.43 3.93 -12.14
N VAL A 49 4.00 3.03 -11.26
CA VAL A 49 4.53 2.98 -9.89
C VAL A 49 6.01 2.61 -9.85
N LEU A 50 6.46 1.69 -10.74
CA LEU A 50 7.87 1.35 -10.82
C LEU A 50 8.72 2.55 -11.27
N ARG A 51 8.25 3.28 -12.29
CA ARG A 51 8.88 4.53 -12.74
C ARG A 51 8.94 5.56 -11.63
N ASN A 52 7.84 5.77 -10.93
CA ASN A 52 7.76 6.76 -9.85
C ASN A 52 8.70 6.44 -8.68
N LEU A 53 8.91 5.16 -8.35
CA LEU A 53 9.88 4.74 -7.35
C LEU A 53 11.33 5.05 -7.79
N GLN A 54 11.65 4.88 -9.07
CA GLN A 54 12.95 5.21 -9.62
C GLN A 54 13.17 6.74 -9.69
N ASP A 55 12.22 7.48 -10.26
CA ASP A 55 12.30 8.92 -10.44
C ASP A 55 12.23 9.68 -9.08
N GLY A 56 11.46 9.15 -8.12
CA GLY A 56 11.39 9.63 -6.74
C GLY A 56 12.62 9.30 -5.90
N ASN A 57 13.65 8.70 -6.52
CA ASN A 57 14.94 8.41 -5.92
C ASN A 57 14.85 7.60 -4.62
N PHE A 58 14.04 6.53 -4.62
CA PHE A 58 13.98 5.58 -3.51
C PHE A 58 15.38 5.07 -3.16
N LYS A 59 15.77 5.16 -1.90
CA LYS A 59 17.14 4.87 -1.46
C LYS A 59 17.38 3.40 -1.08
N GLY A 60 16.29 2.61 -1.00
CA GLY A 60 16.35 1.19 -0.67
C GLY A 60 16.54 0.29 -1.88
N SER A 61 16.46 -1.01 -1.65
CA SER A 61 16.48 -2.01 -2.71
C SER A 61 15.14 -2.09 -3.42
N LEU A 62 15.14 -1.94 -4.76
CA LEU A 62 13.94 -2.03 -5.58
C LEU A 62 13.95 -3.32 -6.39
N TYR A 63 12.89 -4.10 -6.25
CA TYR A 63 12.68 -5.37 -6.94
C TYR A 63 11.43 -5.31 -7.81
N VAL A 64 11.40 -6.12 -8.86
CA VAL A 64 10.23 -6.27 -9.72
C VAL A 64 9.93 -7.73 -9.99
N VAL A 65 8.65 -8.08 -9.99
CA VAL A 65 8.18 -9.42 -10.40
C VAL A 65 7.35 -9.28 -11.66
N ASN A 66 7.79 -9.99 -12.70
CA ASN A 66 7.06 -10.12 -13.96
C ASN A 66 7.31 -11.52 -14.55
N PRO A 67 6.28 -12.39 -14.71
CA PRO A 67 6.46 -13.75 -15.16
C PRO A 67 6.88 -13.88 -16.64
N LYS A 68 6.86 -12.80 -17.42
CA LYS A 68 7.10 -12.82 -18.86
C LYS A 68 8.40 -12.13 -19.27
N MET A 69 9.00 -11.30 -18.41
CA MET A 69 10.15 -10.46 -18.74
C MET A 69 11.33 -10.78 -17.83
N ASP A 70 12.55 -10.72 -18.37
CA ASP A 70 13.79 -10.88 -17.59
C ASP A 70 14.26 -9.57 -16.98
N GLU A 71 13.83 -8.46 -17.58
CA GLU A 71 14.11 -7.10 -17.13
C GLU A 71 12.89 -6.23 -17.36
N VAL A 72 12.64 -5.28 -16.48
CA VAL A 72 11.57 -4.27 -16.57
C VAL A 72 12.14 -2.93 -16.15
N GLN A 73 12.09 -1.94 -17.04
CA GLN A 73 12.61 -0.57 -16.82
C GLN A 73 14.07 -0.54 -16.30
N GLY A 74 14.93 -1.43 -16.81
CA GLY A 74 16.34 -1.52 -16.40
C GLY A 74 16.58 -2.29 -15.10
N ILE A 75 15.53 -2.85 -14.47
CA ILE A 75 15.64 -3.68 -13.26
C ILE A 75 15.44 -5.14 -13.62
N LYS A 76 16.36 -6.01 -13.16
CA LYS A 76 16.21 -7.47 -13.31
C LYS A 76 14.89 -7.93 -12.71
N ALA A 77 14.05 -8.60 -13.50
CA ALA A 77 12.77 -9.11 -13.06
C ALA A 77 12.87 -10.53 -12.51
N TYR A 78 12.19 -10.79 -11.40
CA TYR A 78 11.96 -12.14 -10.89
C TYR A 78 10.72 -12.72 -11.57
N ARG A 79 10.76 -14.02 -11.88
CA ARG A 79 9.62 -14.70 -12.53
C ARG A 79 8.51 -15.06 -11.55
N ASP A 80 8.87 -15.30 -10.30
CA ASP A 80 7.94 -15.65 -9.21
C ASP A 80 8.34 -14.92 -7.92
N VAL A 81 7.38 -14.58 -7.09
CA VAL A 81 7.61 -13.98 -5.77
C VAL A 81 8.40 -14.90 -4.83
N LYS A 82 8.41 -16.21 -5.09
CA LYS A 82 9.20 -17.20 -4.35
C LYS A 82 10.70 -17.02 -4.54
N ASP A 83 11.11 -16.44 -5.66
CA ASP A 83 12.53 -16.24 -5.99
C ASP A 83 13.10 -14.94 -5.40
N LEU A 84 12.26 -14.08 -4.84
CA LEU A 84 12.67 -12.83 -4.20
C LEU A 84 13.51 -13.09 -2.93
N PRO A 85 14.42 -12.19 -2.57
CA PRO A 85 14.93 -12.11 -1.21
C PRO A 85 13.82 -11.70 -0.23
N GLU A 86 14.13 -11.54 1.07
CA GLU A 86 13.24 -10.85 2.00
C GLU A 86 12.99 -9.42 1.54
N VAL A 87 11.76 -8.93 1.72
CA VAL A 87 11.38 -7.59 1.26
C VAL A 87 10.39 -6.94 2.23
N ASP A 88 10.63 -5.68 2.57
CA ASP A 88 9.87 -4.94 3.57
C ASP A 88 8.45 -4.60 3.11
N CYS A 89 8.32 -4.06 1.89
CA CYS A 89 7.07 -3.54 1.33
C CYS A 89 6.79 -4.14 -0.05
N ALA A 90 5.57 -4.58 -0.28
CA ALA A 90 5.10 -5.09 -1.56
C ALA A 90 3.98 -4.21 -2.13
N ILE A 91 4.16 -3.73 -3.36
CA ILE A 91 3.14 -3.02 -4.13
C ILE A 91 2.62 -3.97 -5.20
N LEU A 92 1.34 -4.34 -5.13
CA LEU A 92 0.71 -5.29 -6.04
C LEU A 92 -0.13 -4.56 -7.10
N ALA A 93 0.24 -4.78 -8.36
CA ALA A 93 -0.46 -4.31 -9.56
C ALA A 93 -0.85 -5.51 -10.45
N ILE A 94 -1.46 -6.54 -9.87
CA ILE A 94 -1.88 -7.80 -10.48
C ILE A 94 -3.38 -8.02 -10.28
N ALA A 95 -4.02 -8.86 -11.10
CA ALA A 95 -5.44 -9.14 -10.96
C ALA A 95 -5.79 -9.70 -9.57
N ALA A 96 -6.93 -9.28 -9.01
CA ALA A 96 -7.38 -9.57 -7.64
C ALA A 96 -7.28 -11.06 -7.28
N LYS A 97 -7.68 -11.96 -8.20
CA LYS A 97 -7.63 -13.42 -7.99
C LYS A 97 -6.24 -13.99 -7.67
N PHE A 98 -5.17 -13.29 -8.03
CA PHE A 98 -3.78 -13.72 -7.75
C PHE A 98 -3.22 -13.09 -6.47
N CYS A 99 -3.87 -12.06 -5.91
CA CYS A 99 -3.38 -11.36 -4.73
C CYS A 99 -3.27 -12.24 -3.48
N PRO A 100 -4.27 -13.09 -3.11
CA PRO A 100 -4.17 -13.88 -1.88
C PRO A 100 -2.95 -14.79 -1.84
N SER A 101 -2.70 -15.58 -2.89
CA SER A 101 -1.54 -16.49 -2.96
C SER A 101 -0.21 -15.73 -2.97
N THR A 102 -0.16 -14.60 -3.66
CA THR A 102 1.03 -13.71 -3.71
C THR A 102 1.32 -13.13 -2.32
N VAL A 103 0.31 -12.60 -1.64
CA VAL A 103 0.42 -12.06 -0.28
C VAL A 103 0.86 -13.13 0.70
N GLU A 104 0.32 -14.35 0.59
CA GLU A 104 0.69 -15.46 1.46
C GLU A 104 2.19 -15.80 1.36
N VAL A 105 2.73 -15.91 0.15
CA VAL A 105 4.17 -16.15 -0.04
C VAL A 105 5.01 -15.01 0.51
N LEU A 106 4.66 -13.76 0.18
CA LEU A 106 5.39 -12.58 0.63
C LEU A 106 5.38 -12.45 2.16
N ALA A 107 4.21 -12.60 2.78
CA ALA A 107 4.05 -12.49 4.23
C ALA A 107 4.78 -13.60 5.01
N LYS A 108 4.63 -14.85 4.56
CA LYS A 108 5.10 -16.02 5.32
C LYS A 108 6.51 -16.46 4.96
N GLN A 109 6.98 -16.20 3.72
CA GLN A 109 8.28 -16.70 3.24
C GLN A 109 9.29 -15.58 2.95
N LYS A 110 8.83 -14.33 2.77
CA LYS A 110 9.69 -13.18 2.43
C LYS A 110 9.70 -12.10 3.51
N ASN A 111 9.14 -12.40 4.67
CA ASN A 111 9.10 -11.51 5.85
C ASN A 111 8.48 -10.12 5.57
N THR A 112 7.66 -10.01 4.52
CA THR A 112 7.01 -8.75 4.14
C THR A 112 5.98 -8.33 5.19
N LYS A 113 6.07 -7.07 5.62
CA LYS A 113 5.20 -6.49 6.67
C LYS A 113 4.33 -5.35 6.16
N ALA A 114 4.61 -4.80 4.99
CA ALA A 114 3.84 -3.73 4.39
C ALA A 114 3.32 -4.14 3.02
N PHE A 115 2.03 -3.89 2.79
CA PHE A 115 1.35 -4.24 1.54
C PHE A 115 0.55 -3.05 1.03
N ILE A 116 0.66 -2.77 -0.26
CA ILE A 116 -0.14 -1.78 -0.98
C ILE A 116 -0.74 -2.50 -2.19
N ILE A 117 -2.07 -2.60 -2.26
CA ILE A 117 -2.75 -3.29 -3.36
C ILE A 117 -3.47 -2.25 -4.22
N LEU A 118 -2.92 -2.00 -5.40
CA LEU A 118 -3.45 -0.99 -6.34
C LEU A 118 -4.69 -1.49 -7.07
N SER A 119 -4.76 -2.79 -7.33
CA SER A 119 -5.80 -3.41 -8.14
C SER A 119 -7.18 -3.30 -7.50
N ALA A 120 -8.21 -3.16 -8.34
CA ALA A 120 -9.62 -3.37 -8.04
C ALA A 120 -10.04 -4.83 -8.24
N GLY A 121 -11.29 -5.17 -7.96
CA GLY A 121 -11.86 -6.51 -8.11
C GLY A 121 -12.03 -7.21 -6.76
N PHE A 122 -12.31 -6.46 -5.70
CA PHE A 122 -12.49 -6.96 -4.34
C PHE A 122 -13.93 -6.70 -3.85
N HIS A 123 -14.14 -6.31 -2.59
CA HIS A 123 -15.49 -6.15 -2.05
C HIS A 123 -16.33 -5.09 -2.78
N GLU A 124 -15.69 -4.10 -3.40
CA GLU A 124 -16.37 -3.08 -4.20
C GLU A 124 -17.01 -3.64 -5.48
N GLU A 125 -16.60 -4.83 -5.91
CA GLU A 125 -17.12 -5.45 -7.14
C GLU A 125 -18.20 -6.50 -6.84
N ASN A 126 -17.92 -7.44 -5.92
CA ASN A 126 -18.85 -8.54 -5.60
C ASN A 126 -18.42 -9.36 -4.37
N GLU A 127 -19.26 -10.33 -3.98
CA GLU A 127 -19.01 -11.22 -2.85
C GLU A 127 -17.77 -12.11 -3.00
N GLU A 128 -17.41 -12.51 -4.20
CA GLU A 128 -16.18 -13.29 -4.43
C GLU A 128 -14.94 -12.41 -4.17
N GLY A 129 -14.95 -11.18 -4.65
CA GLY A 129 -13.94 -10.18 -4.34
C GLY A 129 -13.82 -9.92 -2.83
N ALA A 130 -14.95 -9.84 -2.12
CA ALA A 130 -14.97 -9.69 -0.67
C ALA A 130 -14.31 -10.87 0.06
N LYS A 131 -14.44 -12.11 -0.45
CA LYS A 131 -13.73 -13.27 0.10
C LYS A 131 -12.22 -13.17 -0.09
N LEU A 132 -11.77 -12.79 -1.29
CA LEU A 132 -10.34 -12.58 -1.58
C LEU A 132 -9.74 -11.52 -0.64
N GLU A 133 -10.46 -10.42 -0.42
CA GLU A 133 -10.05 -9.35 0.48
C GLU A 133 -9.89 -9.84 1.93
N ARG A 134 -10.88 -10.58 2.46
CA ARG A 134 -10.80 -11.17 3.81
C ARG A 134 -9.59 -12.09 3.97
N GLN A 135 -9.32 -12.97 3.00
CA GLN A 135 -8.15 -13.86 3.02
C GLN A 135 -6.83 -13.09 3.09
N ILE A 136 -6.72 -11.99 2.33
CA ILE A 136 -5.55 -11.12 2.34
C ILE A 136 -5.38 -10.48 3.72
N VAL A 137 -6.43 -9.89 4.28
CA VAL A 137 -6.40 -9.23 5.59
C VAL A 137 -6.04 -10.22 6.70
N GLU A 138 -6.64 -11.42 6.70
CA GLU A 138 -6.32 -12.48 7.67
C GLU A 138 -4.84 -12.89 7.59
N THR A 139 -4.32 -13.06 6.38
CA THR A 139 -2.90 -13.41 6.16
C THR A 139 -1.97 -12.33 6.68
N ILE A 140 -2.22 -11.07 6.34
CA ILE A 140 -1.39 -9.93 6.76
C ILE A 140 -1.46 -9.75 8.28
N ASN A 141 -2.65 -9.87 8.89
CA ASN A 141 -2.83 -9.81 10.33
C ASN A 141 -2.05 -10.92 11.06
N SER A 142 -1.99 -12.14 10.49
CA SER A 142 -1.30 -13.27 11.10
C SER A 142 0.21 -13.04 11.28
N VAL A 143 0.79 -12.13 10.49
CA VAL A 143 2.23 -11.77 10.56
C VAL A 143 2.46 -10.40 11.18
N GLY A 144 1.43 -9.72 11.69
CA GLY A 144 1.52 -8.37 12.23
C GLY A 144 1.87 -7.32 11.18
N GLY A 145 1.43 -7.54 9.94
CA GLY A 145 1.66 -6.62 8.81
C GLY A 145 0.58 -5.55 8.68
N SER A 146 0.79 -4.64 7.73
CA SER A 146 -0.11 -3.53 7.41
C SER A 146 -0.48 -3.52 5.94
N LEU A 147 -1.76 -3.22 5.64
CA LEU A 147 -2.33 -3.14 4.30
C LEU A 147 -2.93 -1.76 4.02
N ILE A 148 -2.54 -1.17 2.91
CA ILE A 148 -3.21 -0.04 2.25
C ILE A 148 -3.93 -0.57 1.01
N GLY A 149 -5.18 -0.16 0.84
CA GLY A 149 -6.04 -0.64 -0.24
C GLY A 149 -6.93 -1.82 0.20
N PRO A 150 -7.32 -2.69 -0.73
CA PRO A 150 -7.09 -2.63 -2.18
C PRO A 150 -7.81 -1.46 -2.88
N ASN A 151 -7.76 -1.42 -4.22
CA ASN A 151 -8.44 -0.40 -5.04
C ASN A 151 -8.00 1.03 -4.66
N CYS A 152 -6.70 1.28 -4.60
CA CYS A 152 -6.11 2.55 -4.19
C CYS A 152 -5.09 3.05 -5.23
N ILE A 153 -4.73 4.32 -5.19
CA ILE A 153 -3.66 4.86 -6.05
C ILE A 153 -2.27 4.71 -5.45
N GLY A 154 -2.17 4.28 -4.20
CA GLY A 154 -0.92 4.01 -3.51
C GLY A 154 -0.58 5.02 -2.41
N VAL A 155 0.70 5.08 -2.08
CA VAL A 155 1.26 5.87 -0.98
C VAL A 155 2.41 6.72 -1.49
N LEU A 156 2.40 8.00 -1.11
CA LEU A 156 3.44 8.97 -1.41
C LEU A 156 3.97 9.55 -0.10
N THR A 157 5.27 9.37 0.16
CA THR A 157 5.95 9.88 1.34
C THR A 157 7.32 10.44 0.98
N ASN A 158 7.99 11.09 1.92
CA ASN A 158 9.38 11.54 1.74
C ASN A 158 10.38 10.36 1.59
N HIS A 159 9.95 9.13 1.89
CA HIS A 159 10.80 7.93 1.79
C HIS A 159 10.64 7.23 0.44
N TYR A 160 9.43 7.27 -0.16
CA TYR A 160 9.17 6.60 -1.43
C TYR A 160 7.91 7.13 -2.14
N SER A 161 7.91 7.02 -3.46
CA SER A 161 6.82 7.44 -4.34
C SER A 161 6.07 6.22 -4.90
N GLY A 162 5.38 5.49 -4.00
CA GLY A 162 4.64 4.26 -4.33
C GLY A 162 3.24 4.51 -4.87
N VAL A 163 3.09 5.45 -5.80
CA VAL A 163 1.81 5.85 -6.43
C VAL A 163 1.86 5.63 -7.94
N PHE A 164 0.70 5.34 -8.57
CA PHE A 164 0.62 5.22 -10.03
C PHE A 164 0.03 6.47 -10.72
N THR A 165 0.21 7.65 -10.11
CA THR A 165 -0.15 8.95 -10.71
C THR A 165 1.08 9.68 -11.23
N SER A 166 0.92 10.51 -12.26
CA SER A 166 1.96 11.34 -12.83
C SER A 166 1.37 12.69 -13.28
N PRO A 167 2.08 13.82 -13.06
CA PRO A 167 3.36 13.92 -12.38
C PRO A 167 3.27 13.61 -10.89
N ILE A 168 4.42 13.25 -10.27
CA ILE A 168 4.50 13.07 -8.82
C ILE A 168 4.47 14.43 -8.17
N PRO A 169 3.57 14.71 -7.21
CA PRO A 169 3.58 15.95 -6.45
C PRO A 169 4.88 16.12 -5.64
N GLU A 170 5.40 17.34 -5.60
CA GLU A 170 6.54 17.66 -4.75
C GLU A 170 6.11 17.68 -3.28
N LEU A 171 6.81 16.93 -2.44
CA LEU A 171 6.55 16.86 -1.02
C LEU A 171 7.44 17.82 -0.22
N ASN A 172 6.90 18.27 0.91
CA ASN A 172 7.59 19.12 1.87
C ASN A 172 7.43 18.56 3.28
N PRO A 173 8.51 18.28 4.03
CA PRO A 173 8.44 17.71 5.38
C PRO A 173 7.68 18.58 6.40
N GLN A 174 7.44 19.84 6.10
CA GLN A 174 6.67 20.76 6.94
C GLN A 174 5.21 20.93 6.43
N GLY A 175 4.82 20.11 5.43
CA GLY A 175 3.49 20.10 4.87
C GLY A 175 2.49 19.30 5.71
N VAL A 176 1.26 19.21 5.20
CA VAL A 176 0.19 18.42 5.81
C VAL A 176 0.19 16.99 5.27
N ASP A 177 -0.24 16.04 6.10
CA ASP A 177 -0.50 14.68 5.66
C ASP A 177 -1.93 14.57 5.13
N LEU A 178 -2.09 13.88 4.00
CA LEU A 178 -3.39 13.64 3.38
C LEU A 178 -3.71 12.15 3.40
N ILE A 179 -4.86 11.79 4.00
CA ILE A 179 -5.41 10.44 3.95
C ILE A 179 -6.77 10.50 3.28
N SER A 180 -7.01 9.65 2.28
CA SER A 180 -8.27 9.65 1.52
C SER A 180 -8.70 8.24 1.12
N GLY A 181 -9.99 7.92 1.29
CA GLY A 181 -10.62 6.71 0.74
C GLY A 181 -10.71 6.72 -0.79
N SER A 182 -10.72 7.90 -1.41
CA SER A 182 -10.81 8.05 -2.87
C SER A 182 -9.50 8.59 -3.43
N GLY A 183 -8.87 7.82 -4.33
CA GLY A 183 -7.66 8.23 -5.02
C GLY A 183 -7.87 9.48 -5.88
N ALA A 184 -8.96 9.56 -6.63
CA ALA A 184 -9.29 10.73 -7.45
C ALA A 184 -9.47 12.00 -6.60
N THR A 185 -10.15 11.87 -5.45
CA THR A 185 -10.32 12.98 -4.50
C THR A 185 -8.98 13.43 -3.91
N ALA A 186 -8.10 12.49 -3.56
CA ALA A 186 -6.76 12.82 -3.07
C ALA A 186 -5.96 13.65 -4.08
N LEU A 187 -5.95 13.22 -5.34
CA LEU A 187 -5.24 13.95 -6.41
C LEU A 187 -5.82 15.35 -6.64
N PHE A 188 -7.15 15.46 -6.67
CA PHE A 188 -7.82 16.76 -6.83
C PHE A 188 -7.48 17.71 -5.67
N ILE A 189 -7.50 17.22 -4.43
CA ILE A 189 -7.14 18.00 -3.24
C ILE A 189 -5.67 18.45 -3.33
N MET A 190 -4.74 17.56 -3.69
CA MET A 190 -3.33 17.90 -3.81
C MET A 190 -3.10 18.94 -4.90
N ASP A 191 -3.63 18.73 -6.11
CA ASP A 191 -3.47 19.64 -7.23
C ASP A 191 -4.02 21.04 -6.91
N SER A 192 -5.27 21.09 -6.44
CA SER A 192 -5.92 22.34 -6.05
C SER A 192 -5.26 23.04 -4.86
N GLY A 193 -4.76 22.25 -3.90
CA GLY A 193 -4.08 22.75 -2.71
C GLY A 193 -2.72 23.35 -3.02
N MET A 194 -1.91 22.67 -3.83
CA MET A 194 -0.59 23.15 -4.24
C MET A 194 -0.68 24.46 -5.02
N GLN A 195 -1.67 24.62 -5.91
CA GLN A 195 -1.93 25.88 -6.61
C GLN A 195 -2.26 27.03 -5.66
N LYS A 196 -2.76 26.74 -4.45
CA LYS A 196 -3.05 27.70 -3.37
C LYS A 196 -1.94 27.82 -2.33
N GLY A 197 -0.78 27.21 -2.57
CA GLY A 197 0.39 27.28 -1.70
C GLY A 197 0.37 26.28 -0.53
N ILE A 198 -0.57 25.33 -0.49
CA ILE A 198 -0.55 24.23 0.49
C ILE A 198 0.59 23.29 0.13
N LYS A 199 1.40 22.94 1.11
CA LYS A 199 2.48 21.94 1.00
C LYS A 199 2.00 20.64 1.62
N PHE A 200 2.29 19.51 0.97
CA PHE A 200 1.98 18.18 1.46
C PHE A 200 3.26 17.48 1.91
N ASN A 201 3.20 16.79 3.05
CA ASN A 201 4.27 15.94 3.57
C ASN A 201 4.12 14.49 3.09
N SER A 202 2.88 14.01 3.05
CA SER A 202 2.57 12.65 2.59
C SER A 202 1.14 12.55 2.05
N MET A 203 0.88 11.47 1.28
CA MET A 203 -0.45 11.10 0.84
C MET A 203 -0.63 9.58 0.93
N TYR A 204 -1.72 9.16 1.59
CA TYR A 204 -2.15 7.77 1.69
C TYR A 204 -3.53 7.62 1.07
N SER A 205 -3.61 6.91 -0.06
CA SER A 205 -4.89 6.52 -0.65
C SER A 205 -5.26 5.16 -0.10
N VAL A 206 -6.26 5.10 0.80
CA VAL A 206 -6.60 3.84 1.48
C VAL A 206 -7.63 2.99 0.73
N GLY A 207 -8.20 3.49 -0.38
CA GLY A 207 -9.09 2.73 -1.25
C GLY A 207 -10.25 2.10 -0.49
N ASN A 208 -10.39 0.79 -0.61
CA ASN A 208 -11.42 0.01 0.09
C ASN A 208 -11.29 0.01 1.62
N SER A 209 -10.16 0.46 2.17
CA SER A 209 -9.90 0.47 3.62
C SER A 209 -10.07 -0.91 4.28
N ALA A 210 -9.57 -1.96 3.63
CA ALA A 210 -9.80 -3.33 4.08
C ALA A 210 -9.19 -3.64 5.47
N GLN A 211 -8.10 -2.94 5.84
CA GLN A 211 -7.44 -3.05 7.14
C GLN A 211 -7.15 -1.66 7.74
N LEU A 212 -6.43 -0.81 7.02
CA LEU A 212 -6.14 0.56 7.43
C LEU A 212 -7.09 1.51 6.71
N GLY A 213 -7.79 2.36 7.46
CA GLY A 213 -8.77 3.32 6.98
C GLY A 213 -8.41 4.77 7.32
N VAL A 214 -9.41 5.65 7.21
CA VAL A 214 -9.29 7.09 7.53
C VAL A 214 -9.67 7.40 8.98
N GLU A 215 -10.21 6.41 9.71
CA GLU A 215 -10.62 6.50 11.12
C GLU A 215 -9.48 6.30 12.12
#